data_fb7a65769918112a3e07d8c6dd4ac9c3
#
_entry.id   fb7a65769918112a3e07d8c6dd4ac9c3
#
_cell.length_a   1.000
_cell.length_b   1.000
_cell.length_c   1.000
_cell.angle_alpha   90.00
_cell.angle_beta   90.00
_cell.angle_gamma   90.00
#
_symmetry.space_group_name_H-M   'P 1'
#
loop_
_entity.id
_entity.type
_entity.pdbx_description
1 polymer ?
#
loop_
_entity_poly.entity_id
_entity_poly.type
_entity_poly.pdbx_seq_one_letter_code
_entity_poly.pdbx_strand_id
1 'polypeptide(L)'
;PGIRDERLSKPDDKFLKGMTDSALMMIKDNQKEAMLKTFKSSLGSRFSYKDEEIEELFNMVSDHGTNTYAFHSKAIEKTPSYLDKLKNIKTPTLIINGSEDPLIPIDHAFALSKGISSSKLYVMEGVGHELPEELMEEISKRMLNNFYD
;
A
#
# COMPACT_ATOMS: atom_id res chain seq x y z
N PRO A 1 -5.37 -0.25 2.89
CA PRO A 1 -6.38 0.32 2.00
C PRO A 1 -6.61 1.79 2.34
N GLY A 2 -6.47 2.64 1.33
CA GLY A 2 -6.69 4.07 1.48
C GLY A 2 -8.16 4.39 1.78
N ILE A 3 -8.42 5.63 2.17
CA ILE A 3 -9.78 6.09 2.40
C ILE A 3 -10.47 6.30 1.06
N ARG A 4 -11.62 5.69 0.86
CA ARG A 4 -12.43 5.92 -0.34
C ARG A 4 -13.28 7.17 -0.12
N ASP A 5 -12.79 8.30 -0.64
CA ASP A 5 -13.45 9.60 -0.53
C ASP A 5 -13.11 10.45 -1.76
N GLU A 6 -14.10 11.12 -2.33
CA GLU A 6 -13.92 11.96 -3.52
C GLU A 6 -13.03 13.21 -3.30
N ARG A 7 -12.79 13.55 -2.03
CA ARG A 7 -11.87 14.63 -1.61
C ARG A 7 -10.39 14.24 -1.67
N LEU A 8 -10.10 12.94 -1.88
CA LEU A 8 -8.75 12.39 -1.90
C LEU A 8 -8.39 11.88 -3.28
N SER A 9 -7.11 11.83 -3.57
CA SER A 9 -6.57 11.37 -4.84
C SER A 9 -6.95 9.92 -5.12
N LYS A 10 -7.16 9.60 -6.38
CA LYS A 10 -7.31 8.22 -6.84
C LYS A 10 -5.94 7.59 -7.05
N PRO A 11 -5.87 6.25 -7.11
CA PRO A 11 -4.66 5.58 -7.56
C PRO A 11 -4.16 6.12 -8.90
N ASP A 12 -2.85 6.11 -9.08
CA ASP A 12 -2.20 6.59 -10.31
C ASP A 12 -2.66 5.80 -11.55
N ASP A 13 -2.93 6.50 -12.65
CA ASP A 13 -3.41 5.89 -13.89
C ASP A 13 -2.41 4.89 -14.50
N LYS A 14 -1.10 5.15 -14.36
CA LYS A 14 -0.05 4.24 -14.83
C LYS A 14 -0.08 2.95 -14.02
N PHE A 15 -0.26 3.06 -12.70
CA PHE A 15 -0.42 1.90 -11.81
C PHE A 15 -1.68 1.08 -12.17
N LEU A 16 -2.84 1.75 -12.33
CA LEU A 16 -4.10 1.09 -12.72
C LEU A 16 -3.97 0.39 -14.08
N LYS A 17 -3.29 1.03 -15.04
CA LYS A 17 -2.98 0.39 -16.32
C LYS A 17 -2.08 -0.83 -16.15
N GLY A 18 -1.04 -0.75 -15.33
CA GLY A 18 -0.16 -1.87 -14.99
C GLY A 18 -0.92 -3.06 -14.41
N MET A 19 -1.85 -2.82 -13.48
CA MET A 19 -2.73 -3.85 -12.92
C MET A 19 -3.64 -4.49 -13.98
N THR A 20 -4.22 -3.68 -14.87
CA THR A 20 -5.08 -4.19 -15.95
C THR A 20 -4.30 -5.06 -16.92
N ASP A 21 -3.13 -4.61 -17.36
CA ASP A 21 -2.24 -5.37 -18.23
C ASP A 21 -1.81 -6.69 -17.57
N SER A 22 -1.52 -6.69 -16.29
CA SER A 22 -1.16 -7.88 -15.52
C SER A 22 -2.32 -8.86 -15.40
N ALA A 23 -3.54 -8.39 -15.19
CA ALA A 23 -4.72 -9.24 -15.16
C ALA A 23 -4.95 -9.96 -16.52
N LEU A 24 -4.70 -9.27 -17.64
CA LEU A 24 -4.74 -9.86 -18.97
C LEU A 24 -3.63 -10.92 -19.18
N MET A 25 -2.45 -10.73 -18.61
CA MET A 25 -1.36 -11.71 -18.65
C MET A 25 -1.69 -12.96 -17.83
N MET A 26 -2.33 -12.80 -16.67
CA MET A 26 -2.79 -13.92 -15.84
C MET A 26 -3.76 -14.84 -16.60
N ILE A 27 -4.65 -14.26 -17.40
CA ILE A 27 -5.59 -15.04 -18.25
C ILE A 27 -4.84 -15.86 -19.31
N LYS A 28 -3.66 -15.42 -19.72
CA LYS A 28 -2.80 -16.08 -20.73
C LYS A 28 -1.78 -17.05 -20.11
N ASP A 29 -1.97 -17.45 -18.86
CA ASP A 29 -1.10 -18.38 -18.13
C ASP A 29 0.34 -17.86 -17.88
N ASN A 30 0.52 -16.55 -17.90
CA ASN A 30 1.81 -15.89 -17.62
C ASN A 30 1.80 -15.19 -16.25
N GLN A 31 1.57 -15.97 -15.19
CA GLN A 31 1.38 -15.45 -13.83
C GLN A 31 2.62 -14.73 -13.29
N LYS A 32 3.82 -15.27 -13.57
CA LYS A 32 5.08 -14.71 -13.11
C LYS A 32 5.32 -13.30 -13.66
N GLU A 33 5.20 -13.12 -14.97
CA GLU A 33 5.39 -11.83 -15.62
C GLU A 33 4.33 -10.80 -15.17
N ALA A 34 3.08 -11.26 -15.03
CA ALA A 34 2.00 -10.42 -14.51
C ALA A 34 2.31 -9.88 -13.12
N MET A 35 2.83 -10.72 -12.25
CA MET A 35 3.21 -10.36 -10.89
C MET A 35 4.39 -9.38 -10.87
N LEU A 36 5.48 -9.69 -11.58
CA LEU A 36 6.65 -8.81 -11.69
C LEU A 36 6.23 -7.41 -12.17
N LYS A 37 5.36 -7.34 -13.19
CA LYS A 37 4.87 -6.08 -13.72
C LYS A 37 4.04 -5.31 -12.70
N THR A 38 3.14 -5.99 -11.98
CA THR A 38 2.33 -5.36 -10.94
C THR A 38 3.21 -4.81 -9.83
N PHE A 39 4.13 -5.62 -9.31
CA PHE A 39 5.02 -5.20 -8.24
C PHE A 39 5.87 -4.00 -8.67
N LYS A 40 6.55 -4.09 -9.82
CA LYS A 40 7.36 -2.99 -10.35
C LYS A 40 6.57 -1.70 -10.58
N SER A 41 5.28 -1.79 -10.92
CA SER A 41 4.43 -0.61 -11.08
C SER A 41 4.06 0.06 -9.76
N SER A 42 4.24 -0.60 -8.64
CA SER A 42 3.96 -0.08 -7.30
C SER A 42 5.19 0.48 -6.57
N LEU A 43 6.39 0.30 -7.12
CA LEU A 43 7.64 0.76 -6.51
C LEU A 43 7.82 2.28 -6.62
N GLY A 44 8.46 2.84 -5.60
CA GLY A 44 8.99 4.20 -5.62
C GLY A 44 10.33 4.29 -6.35
N SER A 45 10.95 5.47 -6.30
CA SER A 45 12.20 5.75 -6.99
C SER A 45 13.46 5.49 -6.16
N ARG A 46 13.30 5.30 -4.84
CA ARG A 46 14.43 5.26 -3.89
C ARG A 46 15.16 3.93 -3.86
N PHE A 47 14.44 2.81 -3.95
CA PHE A 47 14.98 1.46 -3.87
C PHE A 47 14.78 0.73 -5.20
N SER A 48 15.67 -0.22 -5.48
CA SER A 48 15.59 -1.07 -6.66
C SER A 48 15.59 -2.53 -6.24
N TYR A 49 14.78 -3.34 -6.92
CA TYR A 49 14.64 -4.76 -6.65
C TYR A 49 14.99 -5.56 -7.90
N LYS A 50 15.72 -6.64 -7.72
CA LYS A 50 15.98 -7.61 -8.79
C LYS A 50 14.74 -8.49 -9.00
N ASP A 51 14.60 -9.02 -10.19
CA ASP A 51 13.46 -9.89 -10.52
C ASP A 51 13.42 -11.13 -9.64
N GLU A 52 14.59 -11.69 -9.30
CA GLU A 52 14.72 -12.86 -8.43
C GLU A 52 14.21 -12.56 -7.01
N GLU A 53 14.49 -11.40 -6.46
CA GLU A 53 14.03 -10.98 -5.13
C GLU A 53 12.50 -10.83 -5.09
N ILE A 54 11.92 -10.26 -6.15
CA ILE A 54 10.46 -10.14 -6.30
C ILE A 54 9.81 -11.54 -6.43
N GLU A 55 10.46 -12.46 -7.16
CA GLU A 55 9.98 -13.82 -7.32
C GLU A 55 9.98 -14.60 -6.00
N GLU A 56 11.02 -14.44 -5.19
CA GLU A 56 11.08 -15.07 -3.86
C GLU A 56 9.94 -14.58 -2.97
N LEU A 57 9.68 -13.26 -2.93
CA LEU A 57 8.54 -12.68 -2.21
C LEU A 57 7.20 -13.26 -2.70
N PHE A 58 7.04 -13.41 -4.00
CA PHE A 58 5.82 -13.99 -4.56
C PHE A 58 5.63 -15.46 -4.16
N ASN A 59 6.69 -16.27 -4.23
CA ASN A 59 6.63 -17.67 -3.84
C ASN A 59 6.20 -17.81 -2.37
N MET A 60 6.72 -16.97 -1.49
CA MET A 60 6.32 -16.93 -0.08
C MET A 60 4.83 -16.59 0.10
N VAL A 61 4.28 -15.69 -0.73
CA VAL A 61 2.88 -15.26 -0.64
C VAL A 61 1.93 -16.25 -1.32
N SER A 62 2.34 -16.88 -2.42
CA SER A 62 1.48 -17.79 -3.21
C SER A 62 1.07 -19.04 -2.43
N ASP A 63 1.93 -19.52 -1.53
CA ASP A 63 1.64 -20.66 -0.66
C ASP A 63 0.48 -20.40 0.32
N HIS A 64 0.10 -19.14 0.51
CA HIS A 64 -0.98 -18.74 1.43
C HIS A 64 -2.35 -18.56 0.75
N GLY A 65 -2.45 -18.82 -0.54
CA GLY A 65 -3.70 -18.78 -1.31
C GLY A 65 -4.15 -17.36 -1.70
N THR A 66 -4.13 -17.07 -2.99
CA THR A 66 -4.40 -15.72 -3.54
C THR A 66 -5.87 -15.43 -3.87
N ASN A 67 -6.77 -16.39 -3.68
CA ASN A 67 -8.19 -16.28 -4.09
C ASN A 67 -9.01 -15.21 -3.35
N THR A 68 -8.45 -14.57 -2.34
CA THR A 68 -9.15 -13.57 -1.52
C THR A 68 -9.16 -12.16 -2.11
N TYR A 69 -8.27 -11.83 -3.05
CA TYR A 69 -8.14 -10.48 -3.61
C TYR A 69 -9.41 -9.97 -4.29
N ALA A 70 -10.12 -10.81 -5.04
CA ALA A 70 -11.34 -10.41 -5.73
C ALA A 70 -12.47 -10.05 -4.74
N PHE A 71 -12.56 -10.76 -3.61
CA PHE A 71 -13.53 -10.44 -2.56
C PHE A 71 -13.15 -9.19 -1.79
N HIS A 72 -11.85 -8.99 -1.55
CA HIS A 72 -11.32 -7.81 -0.89
C HIS A 72 -11.63 -6.53 -1.69
N SER A 73 -11.38 -6.54 -3.00
CA SER A 73 -11.70 -5.41 -3.89
C SER A 73 -13.18 -5.04 -3.86
N LYS A 74 -14.08 -6.05 -3.92
CA LYS A 74 -15.52 -5.83 -3.82
C LYS A 74 -15.95 -5.28 -2.45
N ALA A 75 -15.30 -5.70 -1.37
CA ALA A 75 -15.57 -5.17 -0.04
C ALA A 75 -15.17 -3.69 0.06
N ILE A 76 -14.00 -3.33 -0.47
CA ILE A 76 -13.52 -1.95 -0.54
C ILE A 76 -14.51 -1.08 -1.32
N GLU A 77 -14.99 -1.55 -2.49
CA GLU A 77 -15.96 -0.80 -3.31
C GLU A 77 -17.25 -0.46 -2.59
N LYS A 78 -17.71 -1.35 -1.70
CA LYS A 78 -18.94 -1.18 -0.93
C LYS A 78 -18.74 -0.43 0.38
N THR A 79 -17.50 -0.20 0.81
CA THR A 79 -17.21 0.49 2.06
C THR A 79 -17.40 2.00 1.87
N PRO A 80 -18.31 2.64 2.62
CA PRO A 80 -18.48 4.09 2.54
C PRO A 80 -17.24 4.80 3.10
N SER A 81 -17.06 6.07 2.73
CA SER A 81 -16.02 6.89 3.33
C SER A 81 -16.18 6.96 4.85
N TYR A 82 -15.07 6.85 5.55
CA TYR A 82 -14.99 7.01 7.01
C TYR A 82 -14.15 8.23 7.42
N LEU A 83 -13.81 9.08 6.46
CA LEU A 83 -12.95 10.25 6.69
C LEU A 83 -13.47 11.14 7.83
N ASP A 84 -14.77 11.42 7.86
CA ASP A 84 -15.38 12.26 8.88
C ASP A 84 -15.53 11.56 10.26
N LYS A 85 -15.28 10.25 10.31
CA LYS A 85 -15.32 9.45 11.54
C LYS A 85 -13.95 9.30 12.21
N LEU A 86 -12.86 9.69 11.56
CA LEU A 86 -11.49 9.57 12.06
C LEU A 86 -11.30 10.26 13.41
N LYS A 87 -11.99 11.36 13.66
CA LYS A 87 -11.99 12.09 14.94
C LYS A 87 -12.43 11.26 16.15
N ASN A 88 -13.10 10.14 15.91
CA ASN A 88 -13.55 9.23 16.96
C ASN A 88 -12.45 8.23 17.39
N ILE A 89 -11.37 8.11 16.65
CA ILE A 89 -10.22 7.27 16.98
C ILE A 89 -9.40 8.01 18.04
N LYS A 90 -9.25 7.38 19.22
CA LYS A 90 -8.49 7.92 20.35
C LYS A 90 -7.25 7.11 20.67
N THR A 91 -7.11 5.95 20.05
CA THR A 91 -5.95 5.07 20.21
C THR A 91 -4.71 5.70 19.58
N PRO A 92 -3.54 5.65 20.23
CA PRO A 92 -2.28 6.02 19.60
C PRO A 92 -2.11 5.31 18.26
N THR A 93 -1.89 6.06 17.20
CA THR A 93 -1.89 5.54 15.82
C THR A 93 -0.62 5.97 15.10
N LEU A 94 0.16 5.01 14.62
CA LEU A 94 1.25 5.28 13.69
C LEU A 94 0.77 5.08 12.26
N ILE A 95 0.91 6.11 11.45
CA ILE A 95 0.60 6.12 10.02
C ILE A 95 1.93 6.07 9.28
N ILE A 96 2.08 5.09 8.38
CA ILE A 96 3.27 4.92 7.54
C ILE A 96 2.81 4.90 6.09
N ASN A 97 3.42 5.72 5.23
CA ASN A 97 3.11 5.76 3.79
C ASN A 97 4.35 6.16 2.99
N GLY A 98 4.48 5.59 1.80
CA GLY A 98 5.48 6.05 0.84
C GLY A 98 5.07 7.36 0.19
N SER A 99 6.02 8.28 -0.03
CA SER A 99 5.71 9.56 -0.68
C SER A 99 5.34 9.40 -2.16
N GLU A 100 5.76 8.31 -2.78
CA GLU A 100 5.52 7.97 -4.19
C GLU A 100 4.56 6.79 -4.36
N ASP A 101 3.75 6.46 -3.33
CA ASP A 101 2.79 5.35 -3.40
C ASP A 101 1.73 5.59 -4.48
N PRO A 102 1.74 4.81 -5.58
CA PRO A 102 0.82 5.02 -6.69
C PRO A 102 -0.57 4.41 -6.43
N LEU A 103 -0.70 3.51 -5.46
CA LEU A 103 -1.96 2.87 -5.10
C LEU A 103 -2.71 3.66 -4.04
N ILE A 104 -1.99 4.16 -3.03
CA ILE A 104 -2.53 4.97 -1.95
C ILE A 104 -1.75 6.27 -1.88
N PRO A 105 -2.13 7.29 -2.68
CA PRO A 105 -1.45 8.57 -2.71
C PRO A 105 -1.29 9.20 -1.33
N ILE A 106 -0.23 9.96 -1.15
CA ILE A 106 0.21 10.48 0.16
C ILE A 106 -0.84 11.36 0.86
N ASP A 107 -1.76 11.97 0.13
CA ASP A 107 -2.85 12.78 0.70
C ASP A 107 -3.80 11.96 1.58
N HIS A 108 -3.91 10.64 1.36
CA HIS A 108 -4.61 9.73 2.26
C HIS A 108 -3.97 9.66 3.64
N ALA A 109 -2.63 9.57 3.69
CA ALA A 109 -1.89 9.57 4.95
C ALA A 109 -2.01 10.91 5.69
N PHE A 110 -1.96 12.04 4.96
CA PHE A 110 -2.21 13.36 5.53
C PHE A 110 -3.64 13.51 6.07
N ALA A 111 -4.63 12.98 5.35
CA ALA A 111 -6.02 13.00 5.81
C ALA A 111 -6.21 12.16 7.09
N LEU A 112 -5.60 10.98 7.17
CA LEU A 112 -5.57 10.15 8.37
C LEU A 112 -4.92 10.91 9.54
N SER A 113 -3.73 11.47 9.33
CA SER A 113 -3.00 12.19 10.36
C SER A 113 -3.74 13.44 10.86
N LYS A 114 -4.40 14.15 9.96
CA LYS A 114 -5.24 15.30 10.34
C LYS A 114 -6.51 14.89 11.08
N GLY A 115 -7.09 13.74 10.72
CA GLY A 115 -8.36 13.27 11.27
C GLY A 115 -8.23 12.56 12.63
N ILE A 116 -7.09 11.92 12.90
CA ILE A 116 -6.81 11.17 14.13
C ILE A 116 -5.92 12.00 15.04
N SER A 117 -6.48 12.57 16.10
CA SER A 117 -5.76 13.52 16.98
C SER A 117 -4.54 12.92 17.69
N SER A 118 -4.52 11.62 17.91
CA SER A 118 -3.43 10.87 18.57
C SER A 118 -2.53 10.13 17.57
N SER A 119 -2.42 10.64 16.34
CA SER A 119 -1.60 10.00 15.31
C SER A 119 -0.22 10.62 15.19
N LYS A 120 0.75 9.76 14.84
CA LYS A 120 2.08 10.12 14.35
C LYS A 120 2.17 9.70 12.89
N LEU A 121 2.71 10.55 12.03
CA LEU A 121 2.89 10.26 10.60
C LEU A 121 4.38 10.06 10.29
N TYR A 122 4.69 8.96 9.64
CA TYR A 122 5.99 8.69 9.04
C TYR A 122 5.85 8.55 7.53
N VAL A 123 6.40 9.51 6.80
CA VAL A 123 6.48 9.48 5.34
C VAL A 123 7.83 8.89 4.95
N MET A 124 7.80 7.82 4.17
CA MET A 124 8.99 7.20 3.59
C MET A 124 9.27 7.86 2.23
N GLU A 125 10.20 8.80 2.22
CA GLU A 125 10.52 9.57 1.01
C GLU A 125 11.08 8.69 -0.11
N GLY A 126 10.54 8.86 -1.33
CA GLY A 126 10.91 8.11 -2.53
C GLY A 126 10.46 6.64 -2.53
N VAL A 127 9.65 6.23 -1.57
CA VAL A 127 9.10 4.86 -1.46
C VAL A 127 7.70 4.84 -2.05
N GLY A 128 7.36 3.77 -2.77
CA GLY A 128 6.03 3.52 -3.32
C GLY A 128 5.15 2.74 -2.33
N HIS A 129 4.53 1.67 -2.83
CA HIS A 129 3.66 0.79 -2.03
C HIS A 129 4.39 -0.41 -1.42
N GLU A 130 5.71 -0.38 -1.44
CA GLU A 130 6.57 -1.40 -0.85
C GLU A 130 6.99 -1.06 0.59
N LEU A 131 7.47 -2.07 1.32
CA LEU A 131 8.15 -1.93 2.61
C LEU A 131 9.63 -2.35 2.43
N PRO A 132 10.54 -1.40 2.19
CA PRO A 132 11.95 -1.71 1.97
C PRO A 132 12.63 -2.29 3.21
N GLU A 133 13.44 -3.34 3.04
CA GLU A 133 14.18 -3.97 4.13
C GLU A 133 15.10 -2.97 4.84
N GLU A 134 15.69 -2.05 4.09
CA GLU A 134 16.59 -1.00 4.58
C GLU A 134 15.92 -0.04 5.58
N LEU A 135 14.58 0.06 5.56
CA LEU A 135 13.82 0.90 6.47
C LEU A 135 13.19 0.13 7.64
N MET A 136 13.32 -1.19 7.69
CA MET A 136 12.63 -2.02 8.69
C MET A 136 13.08 -1.73 10.12
N GLU A 137 14.37 -1.42 10.34
CA GLU A 137 14.86 -1.02 11.66
C GLU A 137 14.21 0.28 12.14
N GLU A 138 14.14 1.29 11.27
CA GLU A 138 13.52 2.58 11.58
C GLU A 138 12.01 2.43 11.80
N ILE A 139 11.34 1.67 10.95
CA ILE A 139 9.91 1.37 11.09
C ILE A 139 9.65 0.68 12.43
N SER A 140 10.44 -0.34 12.78
CA SER A 140 10.31 -1.08 14.04
C SER A 140 10.48 -0.17 15.26
N LYS A 141 11.48 0.71 15.25
CA LYS A 141 11.68 1.71 16.32
C LYS A 141 10.46 2.63 16.48
N ARG A 142 9.91 3.12 15.37
CA ARG A 142 8.71 3.97 15.39
C ARG A 142 7.49 3.24 15.90
N MET A 143 7.31 1.97 15.51
CA MET A 143 6.23 1.13 16.02
C MET A 143 6.34 0.96 17.53
N LEU A 144 7.53 0.58 18.04
CA LEU A 144 7.76 0.43 19.49
C LEU A 144 7.48 1.73 20.24
N ASN A 145 8.01 2.87 19.76
CA ASN A 145 7.77 4.18 20.38
C ASN A 145 6.28 4.58 20.37
N ASN A 146 5.50 4.09 19.41
CA ASN A 146 4.07 4.37 19.38
C ASN A 146 3.26 3.50 20.35
N PHE A 147 3.81 2.34 20.77
CA PHE A 147 3.18 1.47 21.77
C PHE A 147 3.39 1.94 23.20
N TYR A 148 4.51 2.63 23.47
CA TYR A 148 4.91 2.99 24.83
C TYR A 148 4.63 4.46 25.20
N ASP A 149 4.20 5.30 24.24
CA ASP A 149 3.74 6.68 24.43
C ASP A 149 2.20 6.73 24.63
#